data_1e804b11f68c10d4b639e34e7362ab9f
#
_entry.id   1e804b11f68c10d4b639e34e7362ab9f
#
_cell.length_a   1.000
_cell.length_b   1.000
_cell.length_c   1.000
_cell.angle_alpha   90.00
_cell.angle_beta   90.00
_cell.angle_gamma   90.00
#
_symmetry.space_group_name_H-M   'P 1'
#
loop_
_entity.id
_entity.type
_entity.pdbx_description
1 polymer ?
#
loop_
_entity_poly.entity_id
_entity_poly.type
_entity_poly.pdbx_seq_one_letter_code
_entity_poly.pdbx_strand_id
1 'polypeptide(L)'
;MATIRACRPDDLDALHEICLKTSDNGADGTRLYQDPRIIGEIYAAPYAILEPAHAFVAEDADGVAGYILGAPDTRAFEARCEAEWWPTLRQRYADTADVPSWKRTRDQWDAFHIHHPPPVPQPVVDAAPAHLHIDLLPRLQGRGVGKALMDRWLATVGGRAHLGCQAANPRAQRFYERYGWRRLEGVGPKSVVWMTFGA
;
A
#
# COMPACT_ATOMS: atom_id res chain seq x y z
N MET A 1 11.76 19.80 -10.27
CA MET A 1 12.23 18.40 -10.13
C MET A 1 11.59 17.83 -8.88
N ALA A 2 11.26 16.55 -8.86
CA ALA A 2 10.76 15.91 -7.63
C ALA A 2 11.90 15.55 -6.69
N THR A 3 11.70 15.78 -5.39
CA THR A 3 12.63 15.44 -4.30
C THR A 3 12.07 14.26 -3.53
N ILE A 4 12.92 13.30 -3.13
CA ILE A 4 12.53 12.17 -2.28
C ILE A 4 13.11 12.39 -0.88
N ARG A 5 12.25 12.33 0.13
CA ARG A 5 12.62 12.47 1.53
C ARG A 5 11.88 11.47 2.43
N ALA A 6 12.33 11.33 3.67
CA ALA A 6 11.56 10.62 4.68
C ALA A 6 10.18 11.27 4.88
N CYS A 7 9.18 10.43 5.13
CA CYS A 7 7.83 10.88 5.49
C CYS A 7 7.88 11.60 6.85
N ARG A 8 7.02 12.61 7.00
CA ARG A 8 6.84 13.40 8.25
C ARG A 8 5.41 13.25 8.73
N PRO A 9 5.14 13.49 10.03
CA PRO A 9 3.77 13.46 10.54
C PRO A 9 2.78 14.36 9.77
N ASP A 10 3.24 15.52 9.31
CA ASP A 10 2.43 16.49 8.57
C ASP A 10 2.11 16.04 7.12
N ASP A 11 2.70 14.95 6.64
CA ASP A 11 2.41 14.40 5.31
C ASP A 11 1.17 13.49 5.29
N LEU A 12 0.61 13.11 6.45
CA LEU A 12 -0.47 12.11 6.55
C LEU A 12 -1.67 12.45 5.68
N ASP A 13 -2.10 13.70 5.62
CA ASP A 13 -3.22 14.10 4.76
C ASP A 13 -2.92 13.90 3.28
N ALA A 14 -1.68 14.18 2.86
CA ALA A 14 -1.25 13.92 1.49
C ALA A 14 -1.17 12.41 1.19
N LEU A 15 -0.75 11.58 2.14
CA LEU A 15 -0.77 10.12 1.98
C LEU A 15 -2.19 9.59 1.77
N HIS A 16 -3.16 10.05 2.56
CA HIS A 16 -4.58 9.69 2.38
C HIS A 16 -5.10 10.12 0.99
N GLU A 17 -4.80 11.36 0.59
CA GLU A 17 -5.22 11.88 -0.71
C GLU A 17 -4.62 11.08 -1.88
N ILE A 18 -3.32 10.77 -1.83
CA ILE A 18 -2.65 9.99 -2.87
C ILE A 18 -3.22 8.57 -2.93
N CYS A 19 -3.39 7.92 -1.76
CA CYS A 19 -3.97 6.58 -1.68
C CYS A 19 -5.34 6.54 -2.34
N LEU A 20 -6.23 7.48 -2.02
CA LEU A 20 -7.56 7.61 -2.62
C LEU A 20 -7.49 7.85 -4.14
N LYS A 21 -6.66 8.79 -4.57
CA LYS A 21 -6.52 9.17 -5.99
C LYS A 21 -5.79 8.14 -6.86
N THR A 22 -5.35 7.03 -6.28
CA THR A 22 -4.71 5.91 -7.00
C THR A 22 -5.43 4.58 -6.77
N SER A 23 -6.51 4.57 -5.97
CA SER A 23 -7.18 3.36 -5.50
C SER A 23 -7.97 2.59 -6.57
N ASP A 24 -8.34 3.22 -7.69
CA ASP A 24 -9.05 2.54 -8.78
C ASP A 24 -8.04 1.96 -9.79
N ASN A 25 -7.30 0.93 -9.39
CA ASN A 25 -6.26 0.29 -10.21
C ASN A 25 -5.22 1.29 -10.76
N GLY A 26 -4.84 2.27 -9.95
CA GLY A 26 -3.92 3.35 -10.31
C GLY A 26 -4.57 4.57 -10.94
N ALA A 27 -5.90 4.57 -11.11
CA ALA A 27 -6.71 5.72 -11.47
C ALA A 27 -7.36 6.35 -10.23
N ASP A 28 -7.96 7.53 -10.41
CA ASP A 28 -8.63 8.27 -9.34
C ASP A 28 -9.88 7.51 -8.84
N GLY A 29 -9.84 7.07 -7.57
CA GLY A 29 -10.90 6.34 -6.90
C GLY A 29 -11.87 7.23 -6.12
N THR A 30 -11.71 8.54 -6.08
CA THR A 30 -12.51 9.47 -5.26
C THR A 30 -14.02 9.21 -5.36
N ARG A 31 -14.52 8.92 -6.56
CA ARG A 31 -15.95 8.65 -6.82
C ARG A 31 -16.47 7.35 -6.20
N LEU A 32 -15.59 6.45 -5.78
CA LEU A 32 -15.94 5.11 -5.28
C LEU A 32 -16.13 5.10 -3.77
N TYR A 33 -15.70 6.16 -3.07
CA TYR A 33 -15.68 6.27 -1.63
C TYR A 33 -16.56 7.41 -1.14
N GLN A 34 -17.25 7.19 -0.04
CA GLN A 34 -17.96 8.23 0.72
C GLN A 34 -17.04 8.82 1.80
N ASP A 35 -16.25 7.97 2.48
CA ASP A 35 -15.18 8.41 3.37
C ASP A 35 -13.85 8.45 2.60
N PRO A 36 -13.31 9.66 2.29
CA PRO A 36 -12.07 9.80 1.51
C PRO A 36 -10.82 9.32 2.25
N ARG A 37 -10.92 8.98 3.54
CA ARG A 37 -9.77 8.59 4.36
C ARG A 37 -9.68 7.09 4.59
N ILE A 38 -10.78 6.34 4.52
CA ILE A 38 -10.83 4.94 4.96
C ILE A 38 -9.78 4.06 4.27
N ILE A 39 -9.58 4.20 2.98
CA ILE A 39 -8.58 3.41 2.25
C ILE A 39 -7.14 3.75 2.69
N GLY A 40 -6.86 5.01 2.98
CA GLY A 40 -5.56 5.45 3.49
C GLY A 40 -5.29 4.98 4.92
N GLU A 41 -6.33 4.78 5.75
CA GLU A 41 -6.22 4.16 7.08
C GLU A 41 -5.75 2.69 7.01
N ILE A 42 -5.88 2.04 5.87
CA ILE A 42 -5.46 0.63 5.68
C ILE A 42 -4.09 0.56 5.00
N TYR A 43 -3.90 1.31 3.91
CA TYR A 43 -2.78 1.09 2.99
C TYR A 43 -1.69 2.17 3.04
N ALA A 44 -1.87 3.23 3.85
CA ALA A 44 -0.89 4.32 3.94
C ALA A 44 -0.52 4.71 5.37
N ALA A 45 -1.48 5.17 6.17
CA ALA A 45 -1.22 5.73 7.48
C ALA A 45 -0.54 4.78 8.47
N PRO A 46 -0.91 3.47 8.58
CA PRO A 46 -0.27 2.57 9.53
C PRO A 46 1.24 2.42 9.27
N TYR A 47 1.65 2.41 8.01
CA TYR A 47 3.07 2.33 7.67
C TYR A 47 3.84 3.59 8.06
N ALA A 48 3.29 4.77 7.78
CA ALA A 48 3.93 6.03 8.14
C ALA A 48 4.07 6.21 9.66
N ILE A 49 3.12 5.67 10.43
CA ILE A 49 3.09 5.81 11.89
C ILE A 49 3.86 4.68 12.59
N LEU A 50 3.66 3.43 12.17
CA LEU A 50 4.27 2.27 12.82
C LEU A 50 5.68 1.99 12.29
N GLU A 51 5.96 2.29 11.02
CA GLU A 51 7.25 2.01 10.36
C GLU A 51 7.87 3.26 9.71
N PRO A 52 8.05 4.39 10.44
CA PRO A 52 8.48 5.66 9.87
C PRO A 52 9.88 5.60 9.22
N ALA A 53 10.73 4.67 9.63
CA ALA A 53 12.04 4.44 9.01
C ALA A 53 11.94 3.88 7.58
N HIS A 54 10.80 3.30 7.22
CA HIS A 54 10.49 2.67 5.94
C HIS A 54 9.39 3.43 5.18
N ALA A 55 9.21 4.72 5.46
CA ALA A 55 8.22 5.59 4.83
C ALA A 55 8.92 6.77 4.14
N PHE A 56 8.74 6.89 2.83
CA PHE A 56 9.31 7.98 2.02
C PHE A 56 8.26 8.60 1.12
N VAL A 57 8.38 9.91 0.91
CA VAL A 57 7.51 10.67 0.01
C VAL A 57 8.32 11.30 -1.12
N ALA A 58 7.65 11.52 -2.24
CA ALA A 58 8.15 12.32 -3.36
C ALA A 58 7.31 13.60 -3.46
N GLU A 59 7.99 14.74 -3.43
CA GLU A 59 7.37 16.06 -3.52
C GLU A 59 7.93 16.88 -4.68
N ASP A 60 7.11 17.75 -5.23
CA ASP A 60 7.49 18.75 -6.21
C ASP A 60 7.09 20.17 -5.72
N ALA A 61 7.07 21.17 -6.60
CA ALA A 61 6.68 22.54 -6.23
C ALA A 61 5.23 22.65 -5.72
N ASP A 62 4.38 21.68 -6.08
CA ASP A 62 2.96 21.64 -5.69
C ASP A 62 2.72 20.72 -4.48
N GLY A 63 3.80 20.28 -3.79
CA GLY A 63 3.75 19.47 -2.58
C GLY A 63 3.93 17.97 -2.83
N VAL A 64 3.58 17.17 -1.83
CA VAL A 64 3.72 15.69 -1.87
C VAL A 64 2.78 15.10 -2.92
N ALA A 65 3.31 14.25 -3.79
CA ALA A 65 2.58 13.67 -4.92
C ALA A 65 2.87 12.18 -5.15
N GLY A 66 3.58 11.56 -4.25
CA GLY A 66 3.82 10.13 -4.27
C GLY A 66 4.47 9.67 -2.98
N TYR A 67 4.38 8.38 -2.76
CA TYR A 67 5.01 7.74 -1.60
C TYR A 67 5.50 6.33 -1.93
N ILE A 68 6.40 5.83 -1.12
CA ILE A 68 6.66 4.42 -0.89
C ILE A 68 6.67 4.18 0.61
N LEU A 69 5.87 3.22 1.05
CA LEU A 69 5.65 2.87 2.44
C LEU A 69 5.76 1.36 2.57
N GLY A 70 6.29 0.86 3.67
CA GLY A 70 6.35 -0.58 3.85
C GLY A 70 6.88 -0.97 5.21
N ALA A 71 7.01 -2.28 5.42
CA ALA A 71 7.52 -2.87 6.65
C ALA A 71 8.62 -3.88 6.33
N PRO A 72 9.68 -3.96 7.17
CA PRO A 72 10.78 -4.90 6.98
C PRO A 72 10.40 -6.35 7.32
N ASP A 73 9.37 -6.52 8.18
CA ASP A 73 8.84 -7.82 8.58
C ASP A 73 7.31 -7.79 8.60
N THR A 74 6.70 -8.53 7.70
CA THR A 74 5.25 -8.57 7.51
C THR A 74 4.52 -9.08 8.76
N ARG A 75 5.02 -10.14 9.40
CA ARG A 75 4.33 -10.72 10.58
C ARG A 75 4.41 -9.80 11.78
N ALA A 76 5.58 -9.18 12.00
CA ALA A 76 5.72 -8.19 13.06
C ALA A 76 4.81 -6.97 12.81
N PHE A 77 4.69 -6.51 11.58
CA PHE A 77 3.81 -5.41 11.22
C PHE A 77 2.33 -5.76 11.39
N GLU A 78 1.88 -6.94 10.92
CA GLU A 78 0.51 -7.43 11.12
C GLU A 78 0.16 -7.49 12.63
N ALA A 79 1.07 -8.01 13.46
CA ALA A 79 0.89 -8.06 14.91
C ALA A 79 0.81 -6.66 15.55
N ARG A 80 1.64 -5.72 15.09
CA ARG A 80 1.58 -4.33 15.55
C ARG A 80 0.29 -3.64 15.12
N CYS A 81 -0.16 -3.84 13.90
CA CYS A 81 -1.45 -3.30 13.46
C CYS A 81 -2.60 -3.83 14.32
N GLU A 82 -2.59 -5.12 14.67
CA GLU A 82 -3.62 -5.71 15.53
C GLU A 82 -3.60 -5.12 16.95
N ALA A 83 -2.42 -4.85 17.49
CA ALA A 83 -2.28 -4.33 18.85
C ALA A 83 -2.50 -2.80 18.95
N GLU A 84 -2.02 -2.04 17.97
CA GLU A 84 -1.85 -0.58 18.10
C GLU A 84 -2.73 0.22 17.13
N TRP A 85 -3.18 -0.36 15.99
CA TRP A 85 -3.83 0.38 14.91
C TRP A 85 -5.32 0.05 14.76
N TRP A 86 -5.66 -1.21 14.50
CA TRP A 86 -7.04 -1.63 14.25
C TRP A 86 -8.01 -1.38 15.39
N PRO A 87 -7.65 -1.48 16.70
CA PRO A 87 -8.62 -1.26 17.78
C PRO A 87 -9.30 0.12 17.75
N THR A 88 -8.56 1.18 17.42
CA THR A 88 -9.12 2.53 17.29
C THR A 88 -10.02 2.67 16.07
N LEU A 89 -9.63 2.07 14.94
CA LEU A 89 -10.44 2.12 13.72
C LEU A 89 -11.72 1.28 13.85
N ARG A 90 -11.68 0.15 14.55
CA ARG A 90 -12.88 -0.68 14.84
C ARG A 90 -13.91 0.06 15.69
N GLN A 91 -13.52 1.04 16.48
CA GLN A 91 -14.47 1.92 17.19
C GLN A 91 -15.11 2.96 16.25
N ARG A 92 -14.40 3.36 15.22
CA ARG A 92 -14.84 4.39 14.24
C ARG A 92 -15.66 3.80 13.10
N TYR A 93 -15.28 2.63 12.61
CA TYR A 93 -15.92 1.97 11.48
C TYR A 93 -16.67 0.73 11.95
N ALA A 94 -17.97 0.64 11.65
CA ALA A 94 -18.77 -0.53 12.00
C ALA A 94 -18.34 -1.76 11.18
N ASP A 95 -18.37 -2.94 11.80
CA ASP A 95 -18.19 -4.20 11.08
C ASP A 95 -19.33 -4.41 10.06
N THR A 96 -18.96 -4.83 8.88
CA THR A 96 -19.90 -5.09 7.77
C THR A 96 -19.95 -6.57 7.40
N ALA A 97 -19.61 -7.46 8.33
CA ALA A 97 -19.65 -8.91 8.11
C ALA A 97 -21.05 -9.43 7.75
N ASP A 98 -22.10 -8.78 8.24
CA ASP A 98 -23.50 -9.06 7.96
C ASP A 98 -23.96 -8.62 6.56
N VAL A 99 -23.22 -7.73 5.90
CA VAL A 99 -23.50 -7.29 4.53
C VAL A 99 -22.95 -8.33 3.55
N PRO A 100 -23.79 -8.93 2.67
CA PRO A 100 -23.30 -9.86 1.65
C PRO A 100 -22.20 -9.23 0.81
N SER A 101 -21.09 -9.96 0.57
CA SER A 101 -19.90 -9.44 -0.10
C SER A 101 -20.18 -8.75 -1.45
N TRP A 102 -21.12 -9.28 -2.23
CA TRP A 102 -21.51 -8.73 -3.53
C TRP A 102 -22.37 -7.46 -3.46
N LYS A 103 -22.84 -7.07 -2.26
CA LYS A 103 -23.57 -5.81 -2.00
C LYS A 103 -22.72 -4.73 -1.34
N ARG A 104 -21.53 -5.08 -0.82
CA ARG A 104 -20.68 -4.11 -0.13
C ARG A 104 -20.22 -2.99 -1.05
N THR A 105 -20.35 -1.75 -0.58
CA THR A 105 -19.67 -0.59 -1.16
C THR A 105 -18.15 -0.69 -0.93
N ARG A 106 -17.36 0.22 -1.52
CA ARG A 106 -15.91 0.27 -1.24
C ARG A 106 -15.63 0.52 0.23
N ASP A 107 -16.30 1.51 0.83
CA ASP A 107 -16.15 1.80 2.26
C ASP A 107 -16.51 0.59 3.13
N GLN A 108 -17.55 -0.15 2.78
CA GLN A 108 -17.93 -1.36 3.50
C GLN A 108 -16.94 -2.51 3.35
N TRP A 109 -16.29 -2.63 2.18
CA TRP A 109 -15.19 -3.58 2.01
C TRP A 109 -13.98 -3.21 2.87
N ASP A 110 -13.64 -1.93 2.95
CA ASP A 110 -12.53 -1.45 3.75
C ASP A 110 -12.86 -1.51 5.26
N ALA A 111 -14.10 -1.22 5.67
CA ALA A 111 -14.56 -1.45 7.03
C ALA A 111 -14.50 -2.95 7.41
N PHE A 112 -14.90 -3.85 6.52
CA PHE A 112 -14.72 -5.29 6.71
C PHE A 112 -13.25 -5.67 6.88
N HIS A 113 -12.35 -5.11 6.06
CA HIS A 113 -10.91 -5.35 6.17
C HIS A 113 -10.36 -4.91 7.54
N ILE A 114 -10.78 -3.76 8.07
CA ILE A 114 -10.36 -3.25 9.39
C ILE A 114 -10.75 -4.25 10.50
N HIS A 115 -11.90 -4.88 10.40
CA HIS A 115 -12.36 -5.86 11.39
C HIS A 115 -11.79 -7.27 11.16
N HIS A 116 -11.54 -7.65 9.91
CA HIS A 116 -11.13 -8.97 9.49
C HIS A 116 -9.92 -8.90 8.53
N PRO A 117 -8.77 -8.32 8.97
CA PRO A 117 -7.62 -8.14 8.08
C PRO A 117 -7.08 -9.52 7.66
N PRO A 118 -7.05 -9.82 6.34
CA PRO A 118 -6.51 -11.08 5.87
C PRO A 118 -4.99 -11.07 6.02
N PRO A 119 -4.38 -12.13 6.61
CA PRO A 119 -2.93 -12.23 6.66
C PRO A 119 -2.37 -12.41 5.25
N VAL A 120 -1.17 -11.90 5.02
CA VAL A 120 -0.42 -12.20 3.80
C VAL A 120 -0.17 -13.70 3.73
N PRO A 121 -0.39 -14.38 2.57
CA PRO A 121 -0.16 -15.83 2.46
C PRO A 121 1.27 -16.22 2.88
N GLN A 122 1.39 -17.28 3.68
CA GLN A 122 2.68 -17.71 4.25
C GLN A 122 3.77 -17.93 3.18
N PRO A 123 3.49 -18.57 2.02
CA PRO A 123 4.52 -18.74 0.98
C PRO A 123 5.08 -17.42 0.43
N VAL A 124 4.29 -16.33 0.48
CA VAL A 124 4.76 -14.99 0.07
C VAL A 124 5.75 -14.43 1.08
N VAL A 125 5.43 -14.54 2.37
CA VAL A 125 6.29 -14.07 3.46
C VAL A 125 7.58 -14.89 3.54
N ASP A 126 7.50 -16.20 3.33
CA ASP A 126 8.67 -17.10 3.30
C ASP A 126 9.63 -16.74 2.15
N ALA A 127 9.08 -16.36 0.99
CA ALA A 127 9.88 -15.92 -0.15
C ALA A 127 10.62 -14.60 0.14
N ALA A 128 9.94 -13.63 0.77
CA ALA A 128 10.54 -12.35 1.15
C ALA A 128 9.75 -11.71 2.29
N PRO A 129 10.36 -11.41 3.46
CA PRO A 129 9.63 -10.97 4.64
C PRO A 129 9.15 -9.52 4.60
N ALA A 130 9.84 -8.64 3.89
CA ALA A 130 9.47 -7.23 3.78
C ALA A 130 8.39 -7.00 2.73
N HIS A 131 7.51 -6.00 2.92
CA HIS A 131 6.49 -5.64 1.94
C HIS A 131 6.30 -4.13 1.82
N LEU A 132 5.71 -3.70 0.71
CA LEU A 132 5.55 -2.29 0.40
C LEU A 132 4.25 -1.95 -0.35
N HIS A 133 3.91 -0.65 -0.25
CA HIS A 133 2.97 0.06 -1.12
C HIS A 133 3.68 1.24 -1.79
N ILE A 134 3.42 1.49 -3.07
CA ILE A 134 3.97 2.61 -3.81
C ILE A 134 2.90 3.22 -4.70
N ASP A 135 2.64 4.50 -4.51
CA ASP A 135 1.66 5.24 -5.28
C ASP A 135 2.20 6.61 -5.70
N LEU A 136 1.85 7.01 -6.90
CA LEU A 136 2.28 8.26 -7.52
C LEU A 136 1.11 8.92 -8.24
N LEU A 137 0.84 10.17 -7.93
CA LEU A 137 -0.08 10.98 -8.73
C LEU A 137 0.44 11.14 -10.17
N PRO A 138 -0.46 11.32 -11.16
CA PRO A 138 -0.08 11.38 -12.57
C PRO A 138 1.06 12.36 -12.89
N ARG A 139 1.14 13.50 -12.16
CA ARG A 139 2.16 14.52 -12.39
C ARG A 139 3.60 14.07 -12.12
N LEU A 140 3.81 13.00 -11.32
CA LEU A 140 5.14 12.43 -11.07
C LEU A 140 5.43 11.14 -11.86
N GLN A 141 4.43 10.59 -12.55
CA GLN A 141 4.58 9.36 -13.31
C GLN A 141 5.41 9.57 -14.58
N GLY A 142 6.10 8.50 -15.05
CA GLY A 142 6.90 8.55 -16.28
C GLY A 142 8.21 9.37 -16.19
N ARG A 143 8.57 9.84 -14.99
CA ARG A 143 9.74 10.72 -14.75
C ARG A 143 10.86 10.02 -13.95
N GLY A 144 10.83 8.70 -13.83
CA GLY A 144 11.81 7.94 -13.04
C GLY A 144 11.59 7.96 -11.53
N VAL A 145 10.62 8.74 -11.01
CA VAL A 145 10.38 8.93 -9.58
C VAL A 145 10.02 7.60 -8.89
N GLY A 146 9.18 6.76 -9.52
CA GLY A 146 8.83 5.44 -8.97
C GLY A 146 10.04 4.53 -8.80
N LYS A 147 10.98 4.56 -9.77
CA LYS A 147 12.24 3.81 -9.63
C LYS A 147 13.08 4.35 -8.48
N ALA A 148 13.22 5.66 -8.37
CA ALA A 148 14.03 6.29 -7.32
C ALA A 148 13.45 6.04 -5.91
N LEU A 149 12.12 6.04 -5.75
CA LEU A 149 11.44 5.63 -4.51
C LEU A 149 11.73 4.16 -4.18
N MET A 150 11.62 3.27 -5.17
CA MET A 150 11.89 1.84 -5.00
C MET A 150 13.35 1.58 -4.60
N ASP A 151 14.32 2.20 -5.29
CA ASP A 151 15.75 2.10 -4.96
C ASP A 151 16.01 2.54 -3.51
N ARG A 152 15.40 3.67 -3.11
CA ARG A 152 15.54 4.21 -1.75
C ARG A 152 15.00 3.26 -0.69
N TRP A 153 13.81 2.72 -0.92
CA TRP A 153 13.14 1.85 0.04
C TRP A 153 13.82 0.49 0.18
N LEU A 154 14.15 -0.16 -0.95
CA LEU A 154 14.79 -1.47 -0.96
C LEU A 154 16.15 -1.45 -0.23
N ALA A 155 16.86 -0.33 -0.27
CA ALA A 155 18.10 -0.15 0.50
C ALA A 155 17.89 -0.24 2.02
N THR A 156 16.67 0.03 2.53
CA THR A 156 16.37 -0.02 3.97
C THR A 156 16.00 -1.43 4.46
N VAL A 157 15.68 -2.35 3.55
CA VAL A 157 15.20 -3.72 3.89
C VAL A 157 16.12 -4.82 3.34
N GLY A 158 17.35 -4.49 2.96
CA GLY A 158 18.32 -5.47 2.47
C GLY A 158 18.00 -6.07 1.10
N GLY A 159 17.13 -5.43 0.31
CA GLY A 159 16.84 -5.79 -1.08
C GLY A 159 15.96 -7.03 -1.26
N ARG A 160 15.30 -7.57 -0.21
CA ARG A 160 14.34 -8.67 -0.32
C ARG A 160 12.95 -8.23 0.12
N ALA A 161 12.01 -8.23 -0.81
CA ALA A 161 10.65 -7.79 -0.52
C ALA A 161 9.60 -8.49 -1.38
N HIS A 162 8.33 -8.45 -0.93
CA HIS A 162 7.17 -8.81 -1.73
C HIS A 162 6.17 -7.65 -1.83
N LEU A 163 5.26 -7.77 -2.77
CA LEU A 163 4.09 -6.91 -2.88
C LEU A 163 2.92 -7.68 -3.51
N GLY A 164 1.71 -7.24 -3.19
CA GLY A 164 0.49 -7.65 -3.87
C GLY A 164 0.04 -6.55 -4.83
N CYS A 165 -0.15 -6.90 -6.10
CA CYS A 165 -0.68 -5.99 -7.11
C CYS A 165 -2.02 -6.50 -7.61
N GLN A 166 -3.01 -5.61 -7.76
CA GLN A 166 -4.30 -5.99 -8.35
C GLN A 166 -4.11 -6.57 -9.76
N ALA A 167 -4.72 -7.72 -10.03
CA ALA A 167 -4.65 -8.36 -11.34
C ALA A 167 -5.22 -7.46 -12.45
N ALA A 168 -6.18 -6.59 -12.09
CA ALA A 168 -6.76 -5.59 -12.98
C ALA A 168 -5.87 -4.36 -13.23
N ASN A 169 -4.65 -4.30 -12.63
CA ASN A 169 -3.70 -3.20 -12.86
C ASN A 169 -2.46 -3.64 -13.67
N PRO A 170 -2.59 -3.89 -14.98
CA PRO A 170 -1.48 -4.35 -15.82
C PRO A 170 -0.36 -3.29 -15.95
N ARG A 171 -0.67 -2.01 -15.69
CA ARG A 171 0.32 -0.93 -15.73
C ARG A 171 1.31 -1.05 -14.58
N ALA A 172 0.82 -1.27 -13.36
CA ALA A 172 1.67 -1.49 -12.21
C ALA A 172 2.48 -2.78 -12.34
N GLN A 173 1.86 -3.88 -12.80
CA GLN A 173 2.55 -5.14 -13.05
C GLN A 173 3.75 -4.95 -14.00
N ARG A 174 3.55 -4.27 -15.15
CA ARG A 174 4.65 -3.95 -16.07
C ARG A 174 5.73 -3.05 -15.48
N PHE A 175 5.37 -2.15 -14.57
CA PHE A 175 6.36 -1.33 -13.85
C PHE A 175 7.24 -2.21 -12.97
N TYR A 176 6.64 -3.09 -12.16
CA TYR A 176 7.37 -4.00 -11.30
C TYR A 176 8.23 -4.99 -12.08
N GLU A 177 7.71 -5.61 -13.13
CA GLU A 177 8.46 -6.54 -14.00
C GLU A 177 9.70 -5.86 -14.62
N ARG A 178 9.54 -4.62 -15.15
CA ARG A 178 10.67 -3.85 -15.69
C ARG A 178 11.68 -3.45 -14.64
N TYR A 179 11.25 -3.30 -13.39
CA TYR A 179 12.17 -3.03 -12.28
C TYR A 179 12.98 -4.28 -11.88
N GLY A 180 12.47 -5.48 -12.16
CA GLY A 180 13.12 -6.75 -11.83
C GLY A 180 12.34 -7.62 -10.84
N TRP A 181 11.10 -7.24 -10.51
CA TRP A 181 10.21 -8.06 -9.68
C TRP A 181 9.74 -9.29 -10.47
N ARG A 182 9.57 -10.42 -9.79
CA ARG A 182 9.11 -11.68 -10.36
C ARG A 182 7.79 -12.09 -9.74
N ARG A 183 6.89 -12.64 -10.57
CA ARG A 183 5.61 -13.18 -10.09
C ARG A 183 5.85 -14.43 -9.26
N LEU A 184 5.10 -14.54 -8.17
CA LEU A 184 4.99 -15.76 -7.37
C LEU A 184 3.67 -16.44 -7.74
N GLU A 185 3.76 -17.52 -8.51
CA GLU A 185 2.59 -18.20 -9.08
C GLU A 185 1.91 -19.11 -8.05
N GLY A 186 0.59 -19.32 -8.21
CA GLY A 186 -0.19 -20.28 -7.43
C GLY A 186 -0.49 -19.88 -5.99
N VAL A 187 -0.33 -18.61 -5.62
CA VAL A 187 -0.54 -18.13 -4.26
C VAL A 187 -1.65 -17.08 -4.19
N GLY A 188 -2.57 -17.26 -3.23
CA GLY A 188 -3.63 -16.32 -2.93
C GLY A 188 -4.77 -16.27 -3.96
N PRO A 189 -5.68 -15.29 -3.87
CA PRO A 189 -6.79 -15.15 -4.78
C PRO A 189 -6.35 -14.66 -6.15
N LYS A 190 -7.04 -15.07 -7.22
CA LYS A 190 -6.74 -14.67 -8.61
C LYS A 190 -6.84 -13.15 -8.87
N SER A 191 -7.47 -12.41 -7.97
CA SER A 191 -7.57 -10.95 -8.03
C SER A 191 -6.26 -10.23 -7.66
N VAL A 192 -5.30 -10.94 -7.03
CA VAL A 192 -4.01 -10.38 -6.60
C VAL A 192 -2.88 -11.14 -7.29
N VAL A 193 -1.97 -10.40 -7.90
CA VAL A 193 -0.69 -10.90 -8.41
C VAL A 193 0.36 -10.62 -7.34
N TRP A 194 0.87 -11.66 -6.71
CA TRP A 194 1.98 -11.55 -5.78
C TRP A 194 3.29 -11.49 -6.54
N MET A 195 4.17 -10.60 -6.12
CA MET A 195 5.48 -10.42 -6.75
C MET A 195 6.57 -10.32 -5.67
N THR A 196 7.76 -10.83 -5.99
CA THR A 196 8.93 -10.82 -5.11
C THR A 196 10.12 -10.17 -5.80
N PHE A 197 11.00 -9.57 -5.00
CA PHE A 197 12.28 -9.01 -5.43
C PHE A 197 13.39 -9.53 -4.51
N GLY A 198 14.54 -9.92 -5.07
CA GLY A 198 15.68 -10.43 -4.30
C GLY A 198 15.45 -11.80 -3.63
N ALA A 199 14.37 -12.50 -3.98
CA ALA A 199 14.02 -13.82 -3.46
C ALA A 199 14.66 -14.92 -4.30
#